data_bc4bcc8a96fbef9d8696e69eef94cb1e
#
_entry.id   bc4bcc8a96fbef9d8696e69eef94cb1e
#
_cell.length_a   1.000
_cell.length_b   1.000
_cell.length_c   1.000
_cell.angle_alpha   90.00
_cell.angle_beta   90.00
_cell.angle_gamma   90.00
#
_symmetry.space_group_name_H-M   'P 1'
#
loop_
_entity.id
_entity.type
_entity.pdbx_description
1 polymer ?
#
loop_
_entity_poly.entity_id
_entity_poly.type
_entity_poly.pdbx_seq_one_letter_code
_entity_poly.pdbx_strand_id
1 'polypeptide(L)'
;MTRLKDRLQALPAAALKGMRRGVEKESLRARQDGALAATPHPAALGSALTHPHITTDYSEAQLELITGAHLDINACVEQLTQIHQYVYRHIGDEMLWVASMPCGLPP
;
A
#
# COMPACT_ATOMS: atom_id res chain seq x y z
N MET A 1 -7.60 29.45 26.16
CA MET A 1 -7.42 28.31 25.25
C MET A 1 -6.35 28.62 24.22
N THR A 2 -5.33 27.79 24.10
CA THR A 2 -4.23 27.99 23.13
C THR A 2 -4.71 27.65 21.72
N ARG A 3 -4.47 28.56 20.78
CA ARG A 3 -4.83 28.33 19.38
C ARG A 3 -3.97 27.22 18.79
N LEU A 4 -4.49 26.48 17.81
CA LEU A 4 -3.74 25.43 17.10
C LEU A 4 -2.41 25.97 16.56
N LYS A 5 -2.41 27.16 16.00
CA LYS A 5 -1.21 27.83 15.50
C LYS A 5 -0.12 27.96 16.58
N ASP A 6 -0.52 28.41 17.78
CA ASP A 6 0.42 28.60 18.89
C ASP A 6 0.99 27.25 19.34
N ARG A 7 0.17 26.21 19.37
CA ARG A 7 0.60 24.85 19.70
C ARG A 7 1.58 24.31 18.69
N LEU A 8 1.34 24.53 17.39
CA LEU A 8 2.23 24.11 16.33
C LEU A 8 3.58 24.86 16.39
N GLN A 9 3.54 26.17 16.65
CA GLN A 9 4.76 26.97 16.78
C GLN A 9 5.59 26.59 18.02
N ALA A 10 4.95 26.05 19.05
CA ALA A 10 5.63 25.61 20.27
C ALA A 10 6.30 24.23 20.11
N LEU A 11 6.03 23.49 19.04
CA LEU A 11 6.66 22.19 18.80
C LEU A 11 8.15 22.37 18.49
N PRO A 12 9.04 21.68 19.22
CA PRO A 12 10.46 21.70 18.88
C PRO A 12 10.70 20.94 17.57
N ALA A 13 11.64 21.41 16.76
CA ALA A 13 12.00 20.76 15.49
C ALA A 13 12.38 19.28 15.69
N ALA A 14 12.99 18.93 16.81
CA ALA A 14 13.35 17.56 17.14
C ALA A 14 12.14 16.61 17.24
N ALA A 15 10.97 17.12 17.66
CA ALA A 15 9.75 16.31 17.72
C ALA A 15 9.28 15.89 16.33
N LEU A 16 9.48 16.74 15.32
CA LEU A 16 9.14 16.44 13.94
C LEU A 16 10.14 15.47 13.29
N LYS A 17 11.40 15.58 13.64
CA LYS A 17 12.45 14.67 13.12
C LYS A 17 12.34 13.26 13.67
N GLY A 18 11.78 13.08 14.87
CA GLY A 18 11.56 11.79 15.49
C GLY A 18 10.31 11.06 15.05
N MET A 19 9.50 11.64 14.17
CA MET A 19 8.29 10.99 13.69
C MET A 19 8.59 9.78 12.81
N ARG A 20 7.94 8.68 13.13
CA ARG A 20 7.94 7.49 12.26
C ARG A 20 6.78 7.56 11.31
N ARG A 21 6.96 6.99 10.14
CA ARG A 21 5.92 6.93 9.10
C ARG A 21 5.94 5.59 8.40
N GLY A 22 4.77 5.11 8.06
CA GLY A 22 4.56 3.95 7.22
C GLY A 22 3.67 4.34 6.05
N VAL A 23 3.63 3.46 5.03
CA VAL A 23 2.82 3.65 3.83
C VAL A 23 1.96 2.43 3.63
N GLU A 24 0.70 2.66 3.33
CA GLU A 24 -0.22 1.67 2.79
C GLU A 24 -0.54 2.06 1.36
N LYS A 25 -0.24 1.16 0.43
CA LYS A 25 -0.53 1.36 -0.99
C LYS A 25 -1.58 0.34 -1.41
N GLU A 26 -2.72 0.81 -1.85
CA GLU A 26 -3.80 -0.02 -2.37
C GLU A 26 -3.82 0.01 -3.89
N SER A 27 -4.04 -1.15 -4.49
CA SER A 27 -4.17 -1.27 -5.94
C SER A 27 -5.09 -2.43 -6.29
N LEU A 28 -5.91 -2.24 -7.31
CA LEU A 28 -6.66 -3.34 -7.90
C LEU A 28 -5.74 -4.20 -8.75
N ARG A 29 -5.87 -5.52 -8.68
CA ARG A 29 -5.24 -6.40 -9.66
C ARG A 29 -6.03 -6.31 -10.96
N ALA A 30 -5.33 -6.11 -12.05
CA ALA A 30 -5.90 -5.99 -13.37
C ALA A 30 -5.29 -7.03 -14.31
N ARG A 31 -6.07 -7.42 -15.31
CA ARG A 31 -5.61 -8.25 -16.42
C ARG A 31 -4.81 -7.40 -17.41
N GLN A 32 -4.08 -8.06 -18.30
CA GLN A 32 -3.30 -7.36 -19.33
C GLN A 32 -4.17 -6.52 -20.28
N ASP A 33 -5.45 -6.87 -20.43
CA ASP A 33 -6.40 -6.07 -21.22
C ASP A 33 -7.00 -4.89 -20.46
N GLY A 34 -6.56 -4.66 -19.22
CA GLY A 34 -7.05 -3.56 -18.38
C GLY A 34 -8.35 -3.87 -17.63
N ALA A 35 -8.90 -5.06 -17.75
CA ALA A 35 -10.08 -5.47 -17.00
C ALA A 35 -9.71 -5.88 -15.56
N LEU A 36 -10.66 -5.73 -14.65
CA LEU A 36 -10.50 -6.18 -13.26
C LEU A 36 -10.21 -7.68 -13.22
N ALA A 37 -9.20 -8.08 -12.47
CA ALA A 37 -8.93 -9.49 -12.22
C ALA A 37 -10.05 -10.11 -11.38
N ALA A 38 -10.63 -11.19 -11.89
CA ALA A 38 -11.69 -11.94 -11.20
C ALA A 38 -11.16 -13.19 -10.49
N THR A 39 -9.85 -13.38 -10.49
CA THR A 39 -9.19 -14.50 -9.82
C THR A 39 -9.18 -14.31 -8.31
N PRO A 40 -9.18 -15.40 -7.53
CA PRO A 40 -9.02 -15.32 -6.08
C PRO A 40 -7.70 -14.65 -5.67
N HIS A 41 -7.61 -14.25 -4.42
CA HIS A 41 -6.35 -13.76 -3.85
C HIS A 41 -5.24 -14.77 -4.14
N PRO A 42 -4.11 -14.36 -4.75
CA PRO A 42 -3.07 -15.29 -5.17
C PRO A 42 -2.51 -16.10 -4.01
N ALA A 43 -2.61 -17.43 -4.10
CA ALA A 43 -2.13 -18.32 -3.04
C ALA A 43 -0.62 -18.14 -2.78
N ALA A 44 0.15 -17.79 -3.80
CA ALA A 44 1.59 -17.54 -3.68
C ALA A 44 1.93 -16.34 -2.79
N LEU A 45 0.99 -15.43 -2.55
CA LEU A 45 1.15 -14.31 -1.63
C LEU A 45 0.85 -14.68 -0.17
N GLY A 46 0.42 -15.90 0.09
CA GLY A 46 0.00 -16.32 1.42
C GLY A 46 -1.42 -15.88 1.77
N SER A 47 -1.80 -16.03 3.03
CA SER A 47 -3.13 -15.66 3.49
C SER A 47 -3.29 -14.14 3.56
N ALA A 48 -4.34 -13.62 2.95
CA ALA A 48 -4.71 -12.20 3.04
C ALA A 48 -5.01 -11.74 4.47
N LEU A 49 -5.34 -12.66 5.37
CA LEU A 49 -5.73 -12.34 6.75
C LEU A 49 -4.54 -12.34 7.72
N THR A 50 -3.44 -12.95 7.36
CA THR A 50 -2.32 -13.17 8.28
C THR A 50 -0.97 -12.67 7.78
N HIS A 51 -0.87 -12.25 6.53
CA HIS A 51 0.38 -11.71 6.00
C HIS A 51 0.63 -10.30 6.58
N PRO A 52 1.82 -10.02 7.13
CA PRO A 52 2.08 -8.75 7.80
C PRO A 52 2.19 -7.55 6.86
N HIS A 53 2.42 -7.76 5.57
CA HIS A 53 2.68 -6.69 4.60
C HIS A 53 1.77 -6.70 3.38
N ILE A 54 0.99 -7.74 3.18
CA ILE A 54 0.12 -7.89 2.00
C ILE A 54 -1.24 -8.41 2.45
N THR A 55 -2.29 -7.66 2.16
CA THR A 55 -3.66 -8.04 2.50
C THR A 55 -4.61 -7.67 1.37
N THR A 56 -5.86 -8.08 1.49
CA THR A 56 -6.97 -7.54 0.72
C THR A 56 -7.72 -6.54 1.59
N ASP A 57 -8.58 -5.74 0.95
CA ASP A 57 -9.50 -4.88 1.67
C ASP A 57 -10.93 -5.14 1.18
N TYR A 58 -11.61 -4.15 0.64
CA TYR A 58 -13.01 -4.22 0.25
C TYR A 58 -13.27 -5.25 -0.85
N SER A 59 -12.39 -5.35 -1.83
CA SER A 59 -12.48 -6.26 -2.97
C SER A 59 -11.37 -7.30 -2.91
N GLU A 60 -11.68 -8.55 -3.26
CA GLU A 60 -10.67 -9.62 -3.38
C GLU A 60 -9.63 -9.32 -4.45
N ALA A 61 -9.99 -8.53 -5.46
CA ALA A 61 -9.04 -8.06 -6.47
C ALA A 61 -8.09 -6.99 -5.96
N GLN A 62 -8.40 -6.36 -4.84
CA GLN A 62 -7.57 -5.32 -4.26
C GLN A 62 -6.44 -5.93 -3.44
N LEU A 63 -5.23 -5.44 -3.67
CA LEU A 63 -4.09 -5.72 -2.81
C LEU A 63 -3.69 -4.45 -2.09
N GLU A 64 -3.48 -4.59 -0.80
CA GLU A 64 -2.98 -3.53 0.06
C GLU A 64 -1.58 -3.92 0.52
N LEU A 65 -0.61 -3.08 0.18
CA LEU A 65 0.80 -3.26 0.51
C LEU A 65 1.14 -2.35 1.67
N ILE A 66 1.64 -2.92 2.76
CA ILE A 66 1.80 -2.24 4.04
C ILE A 66 3.26 -2.30 4.46
N THR A 67 3.89 -1.14 4.64
CA THR A 67 5.25 -1.08 5.19
C THR A 67 5.22 -1.10 6.71
N GLY A 68 6.37 -1.31 7.34
CA GLY A 68 6.60 -0.97 8.73
C GLY A 68 6.69 0.54 8.91
N ALA A 69 6.84 0.99 10.16
CA ALA A 69 7.06 2.37 10.50
C ALA A 69 8.56 2.69 10.50
N HIS A 70 8.96 3.74 9.78
CA HIS A 70 10.35 4.10 9.58
C HIS A 70 10.60 5.56 9.96
N LEU A 71 11.78 5.84 10.50
CA LEU A 71 12.26 7.21 10.73
C LEU A 71 12.71 7.87 9.42
N ASP A 72 13.32 7.08 8.53
CA ASP A 72 13.83 7.55 7.24
C ASP A 72 12.83 7.21 6.14
N ILE A 73 12.41 8.23 5.38
CA ILE A 73 11.48 8.05 4.26
C ILE A 73 12.08 7.18 3.15
N ASN A 74 13.39 7.23 2.93
CA ASN A 74 14.04 6.40 1.92
C ASN A 74 13.95 4.91 2.30
N ALA A 75 14.12 4.58 3.57
CA ALA A 75 13.94 3.21 4.05
C ALA A 75 12.50 2.73 3.88
N CYS A 76 11.54 3.61 4.13
CA CYS A 76 10.12 3.31 3.93
C CYS A 76 9.80 3.01 2.46
N VAL A 77 10.26 3.86 1.55
CA VAL A 77 10.07 3.69 0.10
C VAL A 77 10.79 2.44 -0.40
N GLU A 78 11.97 2.16 0.11
CA GLU A 78 12.70 0.94 -0.24
C GLU A 78 11.94 -0.32 0.17
N GLN A 79 11.38 -0.35 1.37
CA GLN A 79 10.55 -1.46 1.82
C GLN A 79 9.31 -1.61 0.94
N LEU A 80 8.62 -0.52 0.63
CA LEU A 80 7.46 -0.55 -0.26
C LEU A 80 7.83 -1.10 -1.64
N THR A 81 8.99 -0.70 -2.17
CA THR A 81 9.51 -1.18 -3.45
C THR A 81 9.76 -2.70 -3.40
N GLN A 82 10.36 -3.19 -2.34
CA GLN A 82 10.61 -4.63 -2.16
C GLN A 82 9.30 -5.42 -2.08
N ILE A 83 8.31 -4.92 -1.34
CA ILE A 83 6.99 -5.56 -1.26
C ILE A 83 6.32 -5.58 -2.64
N HIS A 84 6.39 -4.48 -3.36
CA HIS A 84 5.82 -4.35 -4.70
C HIS A 84 6.48 -5.32 -5.70
N GLN A 85 7.79 -5.44 -5.66
CA GLN A 85 8.53 -6.41 -6.48
C GLN A 85 8.17 -7.86 -6.13
N TYR A 86 8.03 -8.16 -4.85
CA TYR A 86 7.58 -9.47 -4.40
C TYR A 86 6.19 -9.81 -4.95
N VAL A 87 5.25 -8.87 -4.88
CA VAL A 87 3.92 -9.04 -5.45
C VAL A 87 4.01 -9.37 -6.93
N TYR A 88 4.76 -8.59 -7.70
CA TYR A 88 4.89 -8.80 -9.15
C TYR A 88 5.49 -10.16 -9.52
N ARG A 89 6.33 -10.72 -8.67
CA ARG A 89 6.86 -12.08 -8.89
C ARG A 89 5.83 -13.19 -8.65
N HIS A 90 4.70 -12.88 -8.02
CA HIS A 90 3.76 -13.89 -7.53
C HIS A 90 2.33 -13.71 -8.03
N ILE A 91 2.07 -12.74 -8.89
CA ILE A 91 0.73 -12.51 -9.45
C ILE A 91 0.59 -12.95 -10.92
N GLY A 92 1.60 -13.64 -11.45
CA GLY A 92 1.58 -14.10 -12.83
C GLY A 92 1.62 -12.93 -13.81
N ASP A 93 0.73 -12.95 -14.79
CA ASP A 93 0.60 -11.92 -15.83
C ASP A 93 -0.38 -10.81 -15.47
N GLU A 94 -0.95 -10.84 -14.27
CA GLU A 94 -1.75 -9.72 -13.75
C GLU A 94 -0.85 -8.52 -13.41
N MET A 95 -1.45 -7.35 -13.32
CA MET A 95 -0.74 -6.13 -12.95
C MET A 95 -1.49 -5.40 -11.84
N LEU A 96 -0.80 -4.52 -11.15
CA LEU A 96 -1.41 -3.60 -10.20
C LEU A 96 -1.84 -2.33 -10.93
N TRP A 97 -3.12 -1.99 -10.81
CA TRP A 97 -3.67 -0.79 -11.41
C TRP A 97 -3.15 0.45 -10.70
N VAL A 98 -2.70 1.45 -11.44
CA VAL A 98 -1.94 2.59 -10.89
C VAL A 98 -2.74 3.88 -10.76
N ALA A 99 -4.02 3.86 -11.08
CA ALA A 99 -4.88 5.04 -10.99
C ALA A 99 -5.92 4.90 -9.90
N SER A 100 -6.38 6.02 -9.36
CA SER A 100 -7.47 6.03 -8.38
C SER A 100 -8.81 5.68 -9.01
N MET A 101 -9.00 5.99 -10.29
CA MET A 101 -10.16 5.50 -11.03
C MET A 101 -10.06 4.00 -11.23
N PRO A 102 -11.16 3.25 -11.10
CA PRO A 102 -11.13 1.80 -11.29
C PRO A 102 -10.72 1.43 -12.71
N CYS A 103 -10.12 0.25 -12.84
CA CYS A 103 -9.89 -0.40 -14.13
C CYS A 103 -11.20 -0.86 -14.76
N GLY A 104 -11.12 -1.53 -15.91
CA GLY A 104 -12.32 -2.06 -16.58
C GLY A 104 -13.12 -3.00 -15.69
N LEU A 105 -14.32 -2.57 -15.32
CA LEU A 105 -15.21 -3.35 -14.47
C LEU A 105 -16.11 -4.25 -15.34
N PRO A 106 -16.56 -5.40 -14.80
CA PRO A 106 -17.54 -6.23 -15.51
C PRO A 106 -18.88 -5.47 -15.66
N PRO A 107 -19.67 -5.79 -16.70
CA PRO A 107 -20.98 -5.18 -16.91
C PRO A 107 -21.99 -5.51 -15.81
#